data_1c4c187928a45d083685cd15dfa7ea3a
#
_entry.id   1c4c187928a45d083685cd15dfa7ea3a
#
_cell.length_a   1.000
_cell.length_b   1.000
_cell.length_c   1.000
_cell.angle_alpha   90.00
_cell.angle_beta   90.00
_cell.angle_gamma   90.00
#
_symmetry.space_group_name_H-M   'P 1'
#
loop_
_entity.id
_entity.type
_entity.pdbx_description
1 polymer ?
#
loop_
_entity_poly.entity_id
_entity_poly.type
_entity_poly.pdbx_seq_one_letter_code
_entity_poly.pdbx_strand_id
1 'polypeptide(L)' 'MPLKKLLELVSSDTQILVVLNNDSVIKPCDYPKYKGLRIIKLSIPKGDDTLRVYIRA' A
#
# COMPACT_ATOMS: atom_id res chain seq x y z
N MET A 1 -0.82 -1.41 11.66
CA MET A 1 -1.00 -0.06 11.09
C MET A 1 -2.03 -0.12 9.98
N PRO A 2 -3.07 0.70 10.00
CA PRO A 2 -4.03 0.74 8.89
C PRO A 2 -3.43 1.46 7.67
N LEU A 3 -3.93 1.12 6.49
CA LEU A 3 -3.45 1.72 5.25
C LEU A 3 -3.56 3.25 5.26
N LYS A 4 -4.64 3.77 5.82
CA LYS A 4 -4.86 5.21 5.94
C LYS A 4 -3.68 5.90 6.62
N LYS A 5 -3.17 5.30 7.69
CA LYS A 5 -2.06 5.88 8.45
C LYS A 5 -0.79 5.95 7.61
N LEU A 6 -0.51 4.87 6.86
CA LEU A 6 0.65 4.86 5.98
C LEU A 6 0.53 5.92 4.89
N LEU A 7 -0.65 6.07 4.29
CA LEU A 7 -0.86 7.05 3.23
C LEU A 7 -0.65 8.48 3.72
N GLU A 8 -0.92 8.73 5.01
CA GLU A 8 -0.67 10.04 5.61
C GLU A 8 0.82 10.30 5.85
N LEU A 9 1.59 9.24 6.06
CA LEU A 9 3.02 9.35 6.41
C LEU A 9 3.93 9.41 5.20
N VAL A 10 3.53 8.83 4.06
CA VAL A 10 4.38 8.86 2.87
C VAL A 10 4.30 10.20 2.18
N SER A 11 5.42 10.64 1.60
CA SER A 11 5.45 11.90 0.87
C SER A 11 4.75 11.73 -0.49
N SER A 12 4.33 12.84 -1.09
CA SER A 12 3.69 12.83 -2.39
C SER A 12 4.62 12.32 -3.50
N ASP A 13 5.94 12.38 -3.26
CA ASP A 13 6.93 11.91 -4.23
C ASP A 13 7.19 10.41 -4.13
N THR A 14 6.67 9.76 -3.09
CA THR A 14 6.88 8.33 -2.89
C THR A 14 5.88 7.54 -3.72
N GLN A 15 6.41 6.66 -4.57
CA GLN A 15 5.56 5.75 -5.34
C GLN A 15 5.22 4.54 -4.47
N ILE A 16 3.93 4.22 -4.40
CA ILE A 16 3.47 3.06 -3.64
C ILE A 16 2.59 2.19 -4.52
N LEU A 17 2.69 0.88 -4.29
CA LEU A 17 1.83 -0.12 -4.91
C LEU A 17 1.13 -0.87 -3.80
N VAL A 18 -0.19 -0.79 -3.73
CA VAL A 18 -0.97 -1.46 -2.70
C VAL A 18 -1.49 -2.78 -3.26
N VAL A 19 -1.23 -3.86 -2.52
CA VAL A 19 -1.58 -5.22 -2.94
C VAL A 19 -2.37 -5.90 -1.83
N LEU A 20 -3.49 -6.52 -2.20
CA LEU A 20 -4.26 -7.35 -1.27
C LEU A 20 -3.54 -8.66 -1.00
N ASN A 21 -3.94 -9.34 0.08
CA ASN A 21 -3.34 -10.61 0.47
C ASN A 21 -3.51 -11.73 -0.58
N ASN A 22 -4.36 -11.51 -1.57
CA ASN A 22 -4.56 -12.46 -2.68
C ASN A 22 -3.84 -12.02 -3.96
N ASP A 23 -2.85 -11.14 -3.83
CA ASP A 23 -2.04 -10.59 -4.92
C ASP A 23 -2.79 -9.68 -5.89
N SER A 24 -3.97 -9.19 -5.50
CA SER A 24 -4.71 -8.23 -6.30
C SER A 24 -4.15 -6.82 -6.09
N VAL A 25 -3.81 -6.15 -7.18
CA VAL A 25 -3.30 -4.78 -7.12
C VAL A 25 -4.46 -3.80 -6.96
N ILE A 26 -4.32 -2.86 -6.03
CA ILE A 26 -5.33 -1.85 -5.75
C ILE A 26 -4.97 -0.57 -6.50
N LYS A 27 -5.90 -0.06 -7.28
CA LYS A 27 -5.72 1.22 -7.97
C LYS A 27 -5.90 2.39 -6.99
N PRO A 28 -5.22 3.53 -7.22
CA PRO A 28 -5.35 4.69 -6.33
C PRO A 28 -6.79 5.16 -6.15
N CYS A 29 -7.63 5.05 -7.18
CA CYS A 29 -9.03 5.44 -7.09
C CYS A 29 -9.83 4.57 -6.11
N ASP A 30 -9.35 3.36 -5.81
CA ASP A 30 -9.99 2.45 -4.89
C ASP A 30 -9.42 2.53 -3.47
N TYR A 31 -8.37 3.31 -3.25
CA TYR A 31 -7.74 3.42 -1.93
C TYR A 31 -8.74 3.75 -0.80
N PRO A 32 -9.73 4.65 -0.99
CA PRO A 32 -10.68 4.95 0.08
C PRO A 32 -11.47 3.72 0.56
N LYS A 33 -11.68 2.73 -0.31
CA LYS A 33 -12.38 1.50 0.07
C LYS A 33 -11.55 0.62 0.99
N TYR A 34 -10.22 0.77 0.97
CA TYR A 34 -9.30 -0.12 1.67
C TYR A 34 -8.54 0.55 2.80
N LYS A 35 -8.84 1.82 3.10
CA LYS A 35 -8.09 2.59 4.11
C LYS A 35 -8.13 1.97 5.50
N GLY A 36 -9.22 1.28 5.84
CA GLY A 36 -9.38 0.66 7.14
C GLY A 36 -8.66 -0.67 7.29
N LEU A 37 -8.11 -1.21 6.22
CA LEU A 37 -7.45 -2.51 6.26
C LEU A 37 -6.05 -2.40 6.85
N ARG A 38 -5.59 -3.47 7.49
CA ARG A 38 -4.28 -3.51 8.11
C ARG A 38 -3.19 -3.82 7.11
N ILE A 39 -2.05 -3.18 7.30
CA ILE A 39 -0.85 -3.50 6.55
C ILE A 39 -0.19 -4.71 7.21
N ILE A 40 0.07 -5.74 6.42
CA ILE A 40 0.70 -6.97 6.91
C ILE A 40 2.15 -7.07 6.49
N LYS A 41 2.57 -6.34 5.45
CA LYS A 41 3.94 -6.41 4.96
C LYS A 41 4.27 -5.17 4.15
N LEU A 42 5.51 -4.71 4.28
CA LEU A 42 6.08 -3.66 3.44
C LEU A 42 7.32 -4.23 2.76
N SER A 43 7.49 -3.92 1.48
CA SER A 43 8.63 -4.41 0.73
C SER A 43 9.05 -3.40 -0.33
N ILE A 44 10.37 -3.23 -0.49
CA ILE A 44 10.92 -2.44 -1.59
C ILE A 44 11.81 -3.41 -2.38
N PRO A 45 11.38 -3.87 -3.56
CA PRO A 45 12.20 -4.77 -4.37
C PRO A 45 13.52 -4.09 -4.74
N LYS A 46 14.58 -4.88 -4.77
CA LYS A 46 15.90 -4.38 -5.13
C LYS A 46 15.87 -3.82 -6.55
N GLY A 47 16.35 -2.59 -6.71
CA GLY A 47 16.36 -1.94 -8.00
C GLY A 47 15.06 -1.27 -8.40
N ASP A 48 14.08 -1.26 -7.50
CA ASP A 48 12.78 -0.62 -7.73
C ASP A 48 12.60 0.53 -6.73
N ASP A 49 12.00 1.61 -7.19
CA ASP A 49 11.73 2.78 -6.34
C ASP A 49 10.32 2.76 -5.75
N THR A 50 9.54 1.72 -6.05
CA THR A 50 8.15 1.62 -5.62
C THR A 50 8.04 0.80 -4.34
N LEU A 51 7.45 1.38 -3.30
CA LEU A 51 7.15 0.67 -2.06
C LEU A 51 5.93 -0.21 -2.28
N ARG A 52 6.08 -1.51 -2.02
CA ARG A 52 4.96 -2.44 -2.09
C ARG A 52 4.34 -2.57 -0.72
N VAL A 53 3.04 -2.29 -0.64
CA VAL A 53 2.28 -2.34 0.60
C VAL A 53 1.29 -3.49 0.49
N TYR A 54 1.45 -4.50 1.35
CA TYR A 54 0.54 -5.64 1.39
C TYR A 54 -0.47 -5.43 2.51
N ILE A 55 -1.74 -5.51 2.16
CA ILE A 55 -2.83 -5.32 3.12
C ILE A 55 -3.69 -6.57 3.19
N ARG A 56 -4.35 -6.74 4.31
CA ARG A 56 -5.22 -7.89 4.55
C ARG A 56 -6.67 -7.45 4.47
N ALA A 57 -7.41 -8.13 3.62
CA ALA A 57 -8.85 -7.88 3.48
C ALA A 57 -9.63 -8.50 4.63
#